data_d09c31a1c7b6febfbd80a433e6e9c959
#
_entry.id   d09c31a1c7b6febfbd80a433e6e9c959
#
_cell.length_a   1.000
_cell.length_b   1.000
_cell.length_c   1.000
_cell.angle_alpha   90.00
_cell.angle_beta   90.00
_cell.angle_gamma   90.00
#
_symmetry.space_group_name_H-M   'P 1'
#
loop_
_entity.id
_entity.type
_entity.pdbx_description
1 polymer ?
#
loop_
_entity_poly.entity_id
_entity_poly.type
_entity_poly.pdbx_seq_one_letter_code
_entity_poly.pdbx_strand_id
1 'polypeptide(L)'
;MPRIRPTNRLMALISAATTVFSDLGYKRAQMADVAGAMGVSAGTLYLYVKGKAALFDLVIRDALGLIDHTDPPEFPIVEPPPGSTLALVRPLLLADRLVPELADALTRDRVKGATNPCEEFAGIVTGLYRVMTANRHALVVLEKSAYDWPELAEVFFEGMRERLLVDIIRYLELRIEVAQVRPLSEPRLAALEILQTLAWFSQFRRRDVDLPDLDDSQVCESLVDNLSHAFLATQYLPPATPPGALQTE
;
A
#
# COMPACT_ATOMS: atom_id res chain seq x y z
N MET A 1 -10.06 32.32 -22.55
CA MET A 1 -9.99 31.27 -21.54
C MET A 1 -8.58 31.26 -20.98
N PRO A 2 -8.36 31.23 -19.66
CA PRO A 2 -7.02 31.18 -19.10
C PRO A 2 -6.32 29.88 -19.53
N ARG A 3 -5.09 30.01 -20.04
CA ARG A 3 -4.26 28.90 -20.48
C ARG A 3 -3.85 28.11 -19.24
N ILE A 4 -4.47 26.93 -18.99
CA ILE A 4 -4.13 26.05 -17.85
C ILE A 4 -2.65 25.67 -17.98
N ARG A 5 -1.89 25.83 -16.90
CA ARG A 5 -0.45 25.51 -16.87
C ARG A 5 -0.24 24.01 -17.17
N PRO A 6 0.85 23.60 -17.86
CA PRO A 6 1.14 22.19 -18.19
C PRO A 6 1.11 21.28 -16.97
N THR A 7 1.62 21.71 -15.84
CA THR A 7 1.61 20.99 -14.55
C THR A 7 0.20 20.64 -14.08
N ASN A 8 -0.76 21.56 -14.16
CA ASN A 8 -2.16 21.28 -13.75
C ASN A 8 -2.82 20.24 -14.65
N ARG A 9 -2.40 20.15 -15.92
CA ARG A 9 -2.92 19.17 -16.88
C ARG A 9 -2.34 17.78 -16.63
N LEU A 10 -1.04 17.70 -16.31
CA LEU A 10 -0.39 16.43 -15.92
C LEU A 10 -1.05 15.86 -14.67
N MET A 11 -1.24 16.68 -13.63
CA MET A 11 -1.90 16.24 -12.39
C MET A 11 -3.35 15.77 -12.63
N ALA A 12 -4.11 16.50 -13.45
CA ALA A 12 -5.48 16.10 -13.80
C ALA A 12 -5.50 14.76 -14.57
N LEU A 13 -4.55 14.56 -15.49
CA LEU A 13 -4.39 13.32 -16.24
C LEU A 13 -4.07 12.14 -15.31
N ILE A 14 -3.06 12.30 -14.44
CA ILE A 14 -2.65 11.29 -13.47
C ILE A 14 -3.81 10.95 -12.53
N SER A 15 -4.46 11.95 -11.95
CA SER A 15 -5.59 11.75 -11.03
C SER A 15 -6.75 10.97 -11.68
N ALA A 16 -7.17 11.37 -12.89
CA ALA A 16 -8.22 10.68 -13.64
C ALA A 16 -7.83 9.23 -13.97
N ALA A 17 -6.60 9.02 -14.43
CA ALA A 17 -6.10 7.68 -14.75
C ALA A 17 -5.95 6.79 -13.51
N THR A 18 -5.46 7.34 -12.39
CA THR A 18 -5.36 6.62 -11.11
C THR A 18 -6.73 6.14 -10.66
N THR A 19 -7.76 7.00 -10.71
CA THR A 19 -9.14 6.62 -10.38
C THR A 19 -9.62 5.46 -11.25
N VAL A 20 -9.49 5.60 -12.57
CA VAL A 20 -9.97 4.56 -13.51
C VAL A 20 -9.21 3.23 -13.34
N PHE A 21 -7.89 3.27 -13.20
CA PHE A 21 -7.11 2.04 -13.00
C PHE A 21 -7.33 1.42 -11.61
N SER A 22 -7.61 2.21 -10.59
CA SER A 22 -7.97 1.70 -9.25
C SER A 22 -9.32 0.97 -9.25
N ASP A 23 -10.25 1.41 -10.09
CA ASP A 23 -11.59 0.82 -10.15
C ASP A 23 -11.69 -0.36 -11.13
N LEU A 24 -11.05 -0.24 -12.30
CA LEU A 24 -11.18 -1.19 -13.39
C LEU A 24 -9.96 -2.10 -13.59
N GLY A 25 -8.78 -1.69 -13.15
CA GLY A 25 -7.50 -2.34 -13.48
C GLY A 25 -7.05 -2.05 -14.91
N TYR A 26 -5.79 -2.43 -15.21
CA TYR A 26 -5.18 -2.11 -16.51
C TYR A 26 -5.94 -2.72 -17.70
N LYS A 27 -6.32 -4.00 -17.65
CA LYS A 27 -6.89 -4.69 -18.82
C LYS A 27 -8.27 -4.15 -19.20
N ARG A 28 -9.14 -3.90 -18.24
CA ARG A 28 -10.53 -3.48 -18.47
C ARG A 28 -10.68 -1.99 -18.73
N ALA A 29 -9.81 -1.16 -18.14
CA ALA A 29 -9.82 0.29 -18.37
C ALA A 29 -9.64 0.63 -19.85
N GLN A 30 -10.39 1.63 -20.33
CA GLN A 30 -10.30 2.17 -21.67
C GLN A 30 -9.88 3.63 -21.65
N MET A 31 -9.27 4.11 -22.75
CA MET A 31 -8.91 5.53 -22.88
C MET A 31 -10.13 6.45 -22.77
N ALA A 32 -11.30 5.98 -23.21
CA ALA A 32 -12.55 6.72 -23.07
C ALA A 32 -12.98 6.93 -21.63
N ASP A 33 -12.75 5.96 -20.74
CA ASP A 33 -13.06 6.07 -19.31
C ASP A 33 -12.23 7.18 -18.66
N VAL A 34 -10.93 7.21 -18.99
CA VAL A 34 -10.01 8.25 -18.48
C VAL A 34 -10.36 9.62 -19.04
N ALA A 35 -10.72 9.72 -20.34
CA ALA A 35 -11.16 10.97 -20.94
C ALA A 35 -12.43 11.49 -20.27
N GLY A 36 -13.39 10.59 -19.98
CA GLY A 36 -14.60 10.90 -19.22
C GLY A 36 -14.31 11.40 -17.81
N ALA A 37 -13.45 10.69 -17.06
CA ALA A 37 -13.02 11.10 -15.71
C ALA A 37 -12.27 12.45 -15.70
N MET A 38 -11.51 12.74 -16.77
CA MET A 38 -10.81 14.02 -16.95
C MET A 38 -11.72 15.16 -17.45
N GLY A 39 -12.94 14.85 -17.90
CA GLY A 39 -13.87 15.82 -18.48
C GLY A 39 -13.47 16.33 -19.87
N VAL A 40 -12.78 15.50 -20.68
CA VAL A 40 -12.33 15.85 -22.04
C VAL A 40 -12.80 14.81 -23.07
N SER A 41 -12.69 15.14 -24.36
CA SER A 41 -12.93 14.17 -25.43
C SER A 41 -11.77 13.16 -25.50
N ALA A 42 -12.05 11.94 -25.99
CA ALA A 42 -11.00 10.93 -26.23
C ALA A 42 -9.90 11.47 -27.17
N GLY A 43 -10.27 12.23 -28.22
CA GLY A 43 -9.30 12.88 -29.10
C GLY A 43 -8.40 13.88 -28.36
N THR A 44 -8.95 14.61 -27.40
CA THR A 44 -8.17 15.54 -26.57
C THR A 44 -7.18 14.79 -25.66
N LEU A 45 -7.58 13.64 -25.12
CA LEU A 45 -6.70 12.81 -24.28
C LEU A 45 -5.45 12.38 -25.02
N TYR A 46 -5.56 12.01 -26.32
CA TYR A 46 -4.43 11.62 -27.15
C TYR A 46 -3.42 12.74 -27.47
N LEU A 47 -3.75 14.00 -27.16
CA LEU A 47 -2.79 15.10 -27.18
C LEU A 47 -1.83 15.07 -25.99
N TYR A 48 -2.21 14.36 -24.91
CA TYR A 48 -1.41 14.25 -23.68
C TYR A 48 -0.65 12.91 -23.58
N VAL A 49 -1.23 11.83 -24.11
CA VAL A 49 -0.66 10.48 -23.95
C VAL A 49 -0.96 9.61 -25.18
N LYS A 50 0.00 8.84 -25.65
CA LYS A 50 -0.13 8.06 -26.89
C LYS A 50 -0.92 6.77 -26.77
N GLY A 51 -1.15 6.27 -25.53
CA GLY A 51 -1.92 5.04 -25.33
C GLY A 51 -2.06 4.68 -23.87
N LYS A 52 -2.74 3.55 -23.63
CA LYS A 52 -3.03 3.06 -22.28
C LYS A 52 -1.76 2.63 -21.53
N ALA A 53 -0.79 2.05 -22.22
CA ALA A 53 0.48 1.64 -21.62
C ALA A 53 1.28 2.84 -21.13
N ALA A 54 1.35 3.93 -21.93
CA ALA A 54 1.99 5.18 -21.52
C ALA A 54 1.30 5.78 -20.27
N LEU A 55 -0.02 5.75 -20.24
CA LEU A 55 -0.80 6.29 -19.15
C LEU A 55 -0.64 5.47 -17.86
N PHE A 56 -0.60 4.14 -17.98
CA PHE A 56 -0.37 3.25 -16.83
C PHE A 56 1.05 3.42 -16.26
N ASP A 57 2.07 3.46 -17.13
CA ASP A 57 3.45 3.72 -16.71
C ASP A 57 3.59 5.07 -16.00
N LEU A 58 2.94 6.11 -16.54
CA LEU A 58 2.90 7.44 -15.91
C LEU A 58 2.31 7.40 -14.50
N VAL A 59 1.16 6.72 -14.31
CA VAL A 59 0.51 6.59 -13.00
C VAL A 59 1.40 5.85 -12.00
N ILE A 60 2.04 4.76 -12.43
CA ILE A 60 2.93 4.00 -11.55
C ILE A 60 4.17 4.81 -11.20
N ARG A 61 4.80 5.51 -12.15
CA ARG A 61 5.96 6.36 -11.89
C ARG A 61 5.62 7.52 -10.94
N ASP A 62 4.47 8.14 -11.13
CA ASP A 62 4.00 9.21 -10.26
C ASP A 62 3.79 8.69 -8.82
N ALA A 63 3.10 7.57 -8.66
CA ALA A 63 2.84 6.96 -7.37
C ALA A 63 4.12 6.51 -6.64
N LEU A 64 5.21 6.26 -7.37
CA LEU A 64 6.53 5.94 -6.84
C LEU A 64 7.41 7.20 -6.64
N GLY A 65 6.89 8.40 -6.88
CA GLY A 65 7.64 9.65 -6.74
C GLY A 65 8.74 9.86 -7.80
N LEU A 66 8.61 9.21 -8.96
CA LEU A 66 9.58 9.26 -10.05
C LEU A 66 9.24 10.32 -11.13
N ILE A 67 8.17 11.08 -10.92
CA ILE A 67 7.78 12.18 -11.80
C ILE A 67 8.13 13.50 -11.14
N ASP A 68 8.93 14.33 -11.81
CA ASP A 68 9.17 15.71 -11.39
C ASP A 68 8.02 16.60 -11.85
N HIS A 69 7.18 17.03 -10.93
CA HIS A 69 6.06 17.93 -11.22
C HIS A 69 6.49 19.38 -11.49
N THR A 70 7.74 19.73 -11.20
CA THR A 70 8.29 21.07 -11.48
C THR A 70 8.85 21.15 -12.90
N ASP A 71 9.29 20.00 -13.45
CA ASP A 71 9.74 19.83 -14.84
C ASP A 71 8.96 18.65 -15.50
N PRO A 72 7.66 18.86 -15.83
CA PRO A 72 6.81 17.80 -16.34
C PRO A 72 7.26 17.30 -17.71
N PRO A 73 7.03 15.99 -18.00
CA PRO A 73 7.37 15.45 -19.31
C PRO A 73 6.64 16.17 -20.44
N GLU A 74 7.30 16.24 -21.61
CA GLU A 74 6.68 16.79 -22.81
C GLU A 74 5.48 15.96 -23.28
N PHE A 75 4.43 16.65 -23.73
CA PHE A 75 3.27 15.99 -24.33
C PHE A 75 3.43 15.84 -25.85
N PRO A 76 2.94 14.76 -26.43
CA PRO A 76 2.30 13.60 -25.80
C PRO A 76 3.31 12.61 -25.21
N ILE A 77 3.01 12.11 -24.01
CA ILE A 77 3.79 11.05 -23.36
C ILE A 77 3.70 9.78 -24.23
N VAL A 78 4.86 9.23 -24.58
CA VAL A 78 4.96 8.04 -25.46
C VAL A 78 4.86 6.75 -24.65
N GLU A 79 4.49 5.66 -25.33
CA GLU A 79 4.45 4.34 -24.71
C GLU A 79 5.86 3.88 -24.33
N PRO A 80 6.03 3.33 -23.12
CA PRO A 80 7.28 2.74 -22.71
C PRO A 80 7.54 1.43 -23.47
N PRO A 81 8.78 0.94 -23.54
CA PRO A 81 9.06 -0.38 -24.09
C PRO A 81 8.19 -1.46 -23.40
N PRO A 82 7.73 -2.49 -24.14
CA PRO A 82 6.96 -3.58 -23.56
C PRO A 82 7.62 -4.19 -22.32
N GLY A 83 6.86 -4.38 -21.25
CA GLY A 83 7.35 -4.96 -19.99
C GLY A 83 8.14 -4.01 -19.08
N SER A 84 8.47 -2.79 -19.50
CA SER A 84 9.29 -1.86 -18.71
C SER A 84 8.63 -1.43 -17.40
N THR A 85 7.31 -1.23 -17.38
CA THR A 85 6.58 -0.92 -16.14
C THR A 85 6.64 -2.08 -15.15
N LEU A 86 6.48 -3.33 -15.62
CA LEU A 86 6.64 -4.51 -14.78
C LEU A 86 8.09 -4.66 -14.28
N ALA A 87 9.08 -4.42 -15.14
CA ALA A 87 10.48 -4.42 -14.76
C ALA A 87 10.81 -3.34 -13.72
N LEU A 88 10.12 -2.19 -13.74
CA LEU A 88 10.26 -1.12 -12.75
C LEU A 88 9.71 -1.55 -11.38
N VAL A 89 8.53 -2.15 -11.32
CA VAL A 89 7.88 -2.49 -10.03
C VAL A 89 8.41 -3.78 -9.42
N ARG A 90 8.86 -4.75 -10.22
CA ARG A 90 9.33 -6.07 -9.75
C ARG A 90 10.39 -5.97 -8.65
N PRO A 91 11.51 -5.26 -8.76
CA PRO A 91 12.52 -5.17 -7.71
C PRO A 91 12.01 -4.46 -6.44
N LEU A 92 11.04 -3.55 -6.57
CA LEU A 92 10.45 -2.85 -5.42
C LEU A 92 9.53 -3.77 -4.63
N LEU A 93 8.68 -4.54 -5.33
CA LEU A 93 7.75 -5.48 -4.71
C LEU A 93 8.47 -6.71 -4.13
N LEU A 94 9.59 -7.13 -4.72
CA LEU A 94 10.36 -8.31 -4.28
C LEU A 94 11.55 -7.95 -3.39
N ALA A 95 11.63 -6.73 -2.86
CA ALA A 95 12.70 -6.32 -1.96
C ALA A 95 12.76 -7.21 -0.70
N ASP A 96 13.97 -7.69 -0.33
CA ASP A 96 14.15 -8.62 0.79
C ASP A 96 13.81 -8.01 2.15
N ARG A 97 13.86 -6.69 2.26
CA ARG A 97 13.57 -5.93 3.49
C ARG A 97 12.49 -4.90 3.25
N LEU A 98 11.35 -5.35 2.70
CA LEU A 98 10.21 -4.46 2.45
C LEU A 98 9.72 -3.79 3.76
N VAL A 99 9.75 -4.53 4.87
CA VAL A 99 9.48 -4.06 6.23
C VAL A 99 10.69 -4.39 7.12
N PRO A 100 11.63 -3.46 7.30
CA PRO A 100 12.85 -3.71 8.06
C PRO A 100 12.61 -4.21 9.49
N GLU A 101 11.60 -3.68 10.16
CA GLU A 101 11.24 -4.03 11.54
C GLU A 101 10.86 -5.53 11.65
N LEU A 102 10.12 -6.06 10.68
CA LEU A 102 9.76 -7.48 10.62
C LEU A 102 10.99 -8.34 10.30
N ALA A 103 11.80 -7.92 9.32
CA ALA A 103 13.02 -8.63 8.96
C ALA A 103 14.00 -8.72 10.13
N ASP A 104 14.15 -7.64 10.90
CA ASP A 104 15.01 -7.62 12.10
C ASP A 104 14.46 -8.52 13.22
N ALA A 105 13.14 -8.52 13.43
CA ALA A 105 12.49 -9.39 14.40
C ALA A 105 12.69 -10.87 14.09
N LEU A 106 12.70 -11.25 12.80
CA LEU A 106 12.92 -12.62 12.34
C LEU A 106 14.36 -13.10 12.48
N THR A 107 15.34 -12.18 12.58
CA THR A 107 16.77 -12.53 12.77
C THR A 107 17.17 -12.60 14.22
N ARG A 108 16.33 -12.12 15.17
CA ARG A 108 16.63 -12.15 16.60
C ARG A 108 16.69 -13.56 17.18
N ASP A 109 17.34 -13.67 18.33
CA ASP A 109 17.48 -14.93 19.08
C ASP A 109 16.09 -15.56 19.34
N ARG A 110 15.88 -16.73 18.76
CA ARG A 110 14.64 -17.49 18.86
C ARG A 110 14.34 -17.96 20.29
N VAL A 111 15.40 -18.15 21.11
CA VAL A 111 15.27 -18.68 22.46
C VAL A 111 14.81 -17.61 23.45
N LYS A 112 15.25 -16.38 23.25
CA LYS A 112 14.97 -15.26 24.19
C LYS A 112 13.78 -14.41 23.79
N GLY A 113 13.40 -14.43 22.50
CA GLY A 113 12.37 -13.54 21.97
C GLY A 113 12.77 -12.06 22.00
N ALA A 114 11.79 -11.17 21.98
CA ALA A 114 12.00 -9.73 22.11
C ALA A 114 12.21 -9.32 23.55
N THR A 115 13.12 -8.37 23.78
CA THR A 115 13.32 -7.75 25.11
C THR A 115 12.06 -6.95 25.52
N ASN A 116 11.46 -6.24 24.57
CA ASN A 116 10.18 -5.55 24.73
C ASN A 116 9.22 -6.00 23.62
N PRO A 117 8.39 -7.03 23.84
CA PRO A 117 7.49 -7.55 22.82
C PRO A 117 6.46 -6.54 22.32
N CYS A 118 6.01 -5.62 23.18
CA CYS A 118 5.06 -4.59 22.82
C CYS A 118 5.68 -3.59 21.82
N GLU A 119 6.88 -3.09 22.09
CA GLU A 119 7.59 -2.18 21.17
C GLU A 119 7.95 -2.86 19.85
N GLU A 120 8.39 -4.13 19.90
CA GLU A 120 8.71 -4.88 18.69
C GLU A 120 7.49 -5.05 17.79
N PHE A 121 6.36 -5.48 18.36
CA PHE A 121 5.12 -5.66 17.62
C PHE A 121 4.58 -4.34 17.09
N ALA A 122 4.56 -3.29 17.92
CA ALA A 122 4.19 -1.94 17.52
C ALA A 122 5.05 -1.42 16.36
N GLY A 123 6.36 -1.65 16.41
CA GLY A 123 7.30 -1.31 15.33
C GLY A 123 6.97 -2.02 14.02
N ILE A 124 6.64 -3.33 14.07
CA ILE A 124 6.24 -4.11 12.89
C ILE A 124 4.92 -3.57 12.30
N VAL A 125 3.90 -3.36 13.12
CA VAL A 125 2.60 -2.82 12.66
C VAL A 125 2.77 -1.43 12.04
N THR A 126 3.52 -0.55 12.69
CA THR A 126 3.85 0.80 12.19
C THR A 126 4.63 0.73 10.87
N GLY A 127 5.63 -0.15 10.77
CA GLY A 127 6.43 -0.33 9.57
C GLY A 127 5.58 -0.81 8.38
N LEU A 128 4.72 -1.81 8.59
CA LEU A 128 3.76 -2.29 7.61
C LEU A 128 2.81 -1.18 7.14
N TYR A 129 2.18 -0.48 8.09
CA TYR A 129 1.24 0.60 7.79
C TYR A 129 1.91 1.74 7.03
N ARG A 130 3.13 2.15 7.43
CA ARG A 130 3.93 3.20 6.78
C ARG A 130 4.24 2.84 5.32
N VAL A 131 4.70 1.61 5.05
CA VAL A 131 5.00 1.16 3.68
C VAL A 131 3.74 1.16 2.82
N MET A 132 2.62 0.64 3.35
CA MET A 132 1.34 0.61 2.62
C MET A 132 0.79 2.01 2.36
N THR A 133 0.87 2.91 3.34
CA THR A 133 0.40 4.29 3.24
C THR A 133 1.21 5.10 2.25
N ALA A 134 2.55 5.00 2.30
CA ALA A 134 3.44 5.70 1.38
C ALA A 134 3.23 5.27 -0.09
N ASN A 135 2.83 4.01 -0.33
CA ASN A 135 2.66 3.45 -1.66
C ASN A 135 1.17 3.19 -2.02
N ARG A 136 0.22 3.76 -1.30
CA ARG A 136 -1.22 3.43 -1.40
C ARG A 136 -1.78 3.47 -2.83
N HIS A 137 -1.43 4.50 -3.60
CA HIS A 137 -1.93 4.65 -4.97
C HIS A 137 -1.35 3.59 -5.91
N ALA A 138 -0.05 3.32 -5.81
CA ALA A 138 0.58 2.25 -6.59
C ALA A 138 0.00 0.88 -6.22
N LEU A 139 -0.13 0.58 -4.92
CA LEU A 139 -0.63 -0.72 -4.44
C LEU A 139 -2.05 -1.00 -4.92
N VAL A 140 -2.97 -0.02 -4.82
CA VAL A 140 -4.36 -0.19 -5.29
C VAL A 140 -4.42 -0.43 -6.80
N VAL A 141 -3.67 0.36 -7.59
CA VAL A 141 -3.62 0.21 -9.05
C VAL A 141 -2.99 -1.12 -9.47
N LEU A 142 -1.89 -1.52 -8.82
CA LEU A 142 -1.19 -2.78 -9.11
C LEU A 142 -2.04 -3.99 -8.70
N GLU A 143 -2.60 -4.00 -7.48
CA GLU A 143 -3.48 -5.07 -7.03
C GLU A 143 -4.66 -5.26 -7.97
N LYS A 144 -5.37 -4.18 -8.29
CA LYS A 144 -6.53 -4.24 -9.20
C LYS A 144 -6.16 -4.74 -10.59
N SER A 145 -4.98 -4.36 -11.08
CA SER A 145 -4.48 -4.78 -12.39
C SER A 145 -3.98 -6.23 -12.40
N ALA A 146 -3.48 -6.73 -11.26
CA ALA A 146 -2.97 -8.09 -11.12
C ALA A 146 -4.04 -9.17 -11.32
N TYR A 147 -5.33 -8.88 -11.02
CA TYR A 147 -6.41 -9.86 -11.24
C TYR A 147 -6.57 -10.29 -12.70
N ASP A 148 -6.22 -9.43 -13.65
CA ASP A 148 -6.39 -9.67 -15.08
C ASP A 148 -5.04 -9.68 -15.86
N TRP A 149 -3.90 -9.62 -15.15
CA TRP A 149 -2.56 -9.57 -15.72
C TRP A 149 -1.64 -10.61 -15.08
N PRO A 150 -1.49 -11.82 -15.68
CA PRO A 150 -0.80 -12.95 -15.06
C PRO A 150 0.63 -12.66 -14.56
N GLU A 151 1.44 -11.97 -15.37
CA GLU A 151 2.82 -11.66 -14.99
C GLU A 151 2.92 -10.67 -13.82
N LEU A 152 1.95 -9.79 -13.68
CA LEU A 152 1.83 -8.91 -12.52
C LEU A 152 1.26 -9.65 -11.31
N ALA A 153 0.32 -10.60 -11.51
CA ALA A 153 -0.21 -11.44 -10.46
C ALA A 153 0.87 -12.29 -9.78
N GLU A 154 1.78 -12.89 -10.57
CA GLU A 154 2.94 -13.62 -10.06
C GLU A 154 3.80 -12.74 -9.15
N VAL A 155 4.10 -11.51 -9.55
CA VAL A 155 4.95 -10.59 -8.76
C VAL A 155 4.22 -10.07 -7.53
N PHE A 156 2.95 -9.69 -7.68
CA PHE A 156 2.18 -9.03 -6.62
C PHE A 156 1.66 -10.03 -5.60
N PHE A 157 0.93 -11.07 -6.03
CA PHE A 157 0.29 -12.02 -5.11
C PHE A 157 1.25 -13.10 -4.63
N GLU A 158 1.93 -13.81 -5.55
CA GLU A 158 2.79 -14.93 -5.21
C GLU A 158 4.16 -14.45 -4.72
N GLY A 159 4.65 -13.35 -5.29
CA GLY A 159 5.92 -12.75 -4.87
C GLY A 159 5.78 -11.94 -3.58
N MET A 160 5.29 -10.71 -3.66
CA MET A 160 5.28 -9.77 -2.54
C MET A 160 4.34 -10.20 -1.39
N ARG A 161 3.06 -10.39 -1.73
CA ARG A 161 2.01 -10.60 -0.71
C ARG A 161 2.19 -11.91 0.05
N GLU A 162 2.46 -13.01 -0.66
CA GLU A 162 2.66 -14.32 -0.02
C GLU A 162 3.95 -14.35 0.82
N ARG A 163 5.06 -13.75 0.35
CA ARG A 163 6.29 -13.64 1.15
C ARG A 163 6.05 -12.87 2.44
N LEU A 164 5.39 -11.72 2.35
CA LEU A 164 5.06 -10.91 3.54
C LEU A 164 4.17 -11.68 4.51
N LEU A 165 3.19 -12.42 3.99
CA LEU A 165 2.33 -13.28 4.80
C LEU A 165 3.12 -14.38 5.51
N VAL A 166 4.03 -15.07 4.80
CA VAL A 166 4.91 -16.10 5.38
C VAL A 166 5.80 -15.52 6.46
N ASP A 167 6.35 -14.34 6.28
CA ASP A 167 7.18 -13.66 7.27
C ASP A 167 6.40 -13.30 8.54
N ILE A 168 5.15 -12.81 8.39
CA ILE A 168 4.29 -12.52 9.54
C ILE A 168 3.92 -13.82 10.28
N ILE A 169 3.55 -14.89 9.57
CA ILE A 169 3.26 -16.19 10.17
C ILE A 169 4.45 -16.67 10.99
N ARG A 170 5.64 -16.65 10.39
CA ARG A 170 6.87 -17.07 11.06
C ARG A 170 7.16 -16.23 12.30
N TYR A 171 6.96 -14.92 12.22
CA TYR A 171 7.09 -14.03 13.38
C TYR A 171 6.13 -14.44 14.51
N LEU A 172 4.84 -14.62 14.20
CA LEU A 172 3.84 -15.02 15.20
C LEU A 172 4.20 -16.37 15.84
N GLU A 173 4.56 -17.38 15.06
CA GLU A 173 4.97 -18.69 15.56
C GLU A 173 6.17 -18.63 16.50
N LEU A 174 7.23 -17.89 16.12
CA LEU A 174 8.41 -17.68 16.97
C LEU A 174 8.07 -16.99 18.30
N ARG A 175 7.12 -16.07 18.31
CA ARG A 175 6.70 -15.34 19.52
C ARG A 175 5.69 -16.14 20.37
N ILE A 176 4.94 -17.07 19.79
CA ILE A 176 4.12 -18.05 20.52
C ILE A 176 5.01 -19.02 21.28
N GLU A 177 6.09 -19.54 20.66
CA GLU A 177 7.05 -20.48 21.30
C GLU A 177 7.65 -19.90 22.59
N VAL A 178 7.85 -18.60 22.68
CA VAL A 178 8.39 -17.91 23.87
C VAL A 178 7.31 -17.18 24.69
N ALA A 179 6.03 -17.48 24.47
CA ALA A 179 4.87 -16.94 25.19
C ALA A 179 4.76 -15.39 25.15
N GLN A 180 5.26 -14.75 24.11
CA GLN A 180 5.12 -13.31 23.87
C GLN A 180 3.88 -12.95 23.05
N VAL A 181 3.47 -13.84 22.14
CA VAL A 181 2.16 -13.83 21.49
C VAL A 181 1.28 -14.90 22.15
N ARG A 182 -0.01 -14.62 22.31
CA ARG A 182 -0.96 -15.60 22.85
C ARG A 182 -1.09 -16.81 21.92
N PRO A 183 -1.51 -17.97 22.39
CA PRO A 183 -1.81 -19.11 21.53
C PRO A 183 -2.84 -18.74 20.47
N LEU A 184 -2.58 -19.07 19.22
CA LEU A 184 -3.44 -18.85 18.06
C LEU A 184 -3.90 -20.20 17.51
N SER A 185 -5.20 -20.33 17.19
CA SER A 185 -5.74 -21.54 16.59
C SER A 185 -5.26 -21.74 15.15
N GLU A 186 -5.04 -20.64 14.43
CA GLU A 186 -4.63 -20.62 13.03
C GLU A 186 -3.73 -19.39 12.76
N PRO A 187 -2.38 -19.55 12.81
CA PRO A 187 -1.46 -18.44 12.62
C PRO A 187 -1.58 -17.76 11.25
N ARG A 188 -1.94 -18.51 10.20
CA ARG A 188 -2.13 -17.95 8.85
C ARG A 188 -3.33 -16.99 8.81
N LEU A 189 -4.43 -17.33 9.49
CA LEU A 189 -5.59 -16.45 9.57
C LEU A 189 -5.28 -15.18 10.35
N ALA A 190 -4.56 -15.28 11.46
CA ALA A 190 -4.09 -14.14 12.23
C ALA A 190 -3.18 -13.20 11.42
N ALA A 191 -2.24 -13.77 10.67
CA ALA A 191 -1.38 -12.98 9.77
C ALA A 191 -2.18 -12.29 8.66
N LEU A 192 -3.19 -12.96 8.10
CA LEU A 192 -4.12 -12.35 7.13
C LEU A 192 -4.93 -11.24 7.76
N GLU A 193 -5.41 -11.40 8.99
CA GLU A 193 -6.16 -10.37 9.73
C GLU A 193 -5.30 -9.11 9.91
N ILE A 194 -4.05 -9.25 10.36
CA ILE A 194 -3.11 -8.13 10.47
C ILE A 194 -2.93 -7.46 9.09
N LEU A 195 -2.57 -8.22 8.08
CA LEU A 195 -2.24 -7.70 6.75
C LEU A 195 -3.43 -6.99 6.10
N GLN A 196 -4.62 -7.60 6.14
CA GLN A 196 -5.83 -7.05 5.52
C GLN A 196 -6.35 -5.82 6.26
N THR A 197 -6.30 -5.82 7.59
CA THR A 197 -6.67 -4.66 8.41
C THR A 197 -5.80 -3.46 8.03
N LEU A 198 -4.47 -3.64 8.01
CA LEU A 198 -3.54 -2.57 7.66
C LEU A 198 -3.72 -2.11 6.21
N ALA A 199 -3.92 -3.04 5.27
CA ALA A 199 -4.17 -2.72 3.86
C ALA A 199 -5.45 -1.90 3.69
N TRP A 200 -6.55 -2.31 4.33
CA TRP A 200 -7.82 -1.59 4.22
C TRP A 200 -7.71 -0.17 4.77
N PHE A 201 -7.18 0.00 5.98
CA PHE A 201 -7.04 1.32 6.60
C PHE A 201 -6.05 2.23 5.87
N SER A 202 -4.99 1.70 5.26
CA SER A 202 -4.04 2.50 4.49
C SER A 202 -4.55 2.92 3.11
N GLN A 203 -5.36 2.07 2.45
CA GLN A 203 -5.70 2.23 1.04
C GLN A 203 -7.14 2.72 0.80
N PHE A 204 -8.11 2.23 1.59
CA PHE A 204 -9.53 2.39 1.28
C PHE A 204 -10.28 3.30 2.24
N ARG A 205 -9.85 3.48 3.51
CA ARG A 205 -10.60 4.26 4.51
C ARG A 205 -11.00 5.66 4.07
N ARG A 206 -10.16 6.33 3.27
CA ARG A 206 -10.43 7.70 2.79
C ARG A 206 -11.59 7.78 1.78
N ARG A 207 -12.08 6.64 1.30
CA ARG A 207 -13.26 6.53 0.44
C ARG A 207 -14.53 6.21 1.22
N ASP A 208 -14.39 5.90 2.51
CA ASP A 208 -15.50 5.58 3.39
C ASP A 208 -16.05 6.88 4.00
N VAL A 209 -17.35 7.11 3.81
CA VAL A 209 -18.03 8.33 4.26
C VAL A 209 -18.40 8.30 5.75
N ASP A 210 -18.38 7.12 6.36
CA ASP A 210 -18.78 6.92 7.74
C ASP A 210 -17.59 7.00 8.72
N LEU A 211 -16.36 7.06 8.20
CA LEU A 211 -15.17 7.17 9.03
C LEU A 211 -14.83 8.64 9.35
N PRO A 212 -14.40 8.90 10.59
CA PRO A 212 -13.92 10.23 10.96
C PRO A 212 -12.68 10.61 10.13
N ASP A 213 -12.51 11.91 9.93
CA ASP A 213 -11.32 12.47 9.23
C ASP A 213 -10.09 12.43 10.16
N LEU A 214 -9.59 11.22 10.41
CA LEU A 214 -8.37 10.97 11.16
C LEU A 214 -7.17 11.02 10.23
N ASP A 215 -6.07 11.58 10.70
CA ASP A 215 -4.81 11.50 9.97
C ASP A 215 -4.19 10.08 10.02
N ASP A 216 -3.16 9.85 9.21
CA ASP A 216 -2.54 8.51 9.12
C ASP A 216 -1.79 8.13 10.41
N SER A 217 -1.36 9.09 11.25
CA SER A 217 -0.71 8.83 12.54
C SER A 217 -1.72 8.32 13.57
N GLN A 218 -2.84 9.03 13.72
CA GLN A 218 -3.92 8.64 14.63
C GLN A 218 -4.48 7.25 14.31
N VAL A 219 -4.65 6.96 13.01
CA VAL A 219 -5.08 5.62 12.57
C VAL A 219 -4.03 4.57 12.88
N CYS A 220 -2.75 4.85 12.63
CA CYS A 220 -1.66 3.94 12.95
C CYS A 220 -1.60 3.62 14.45
N GLU A 221 -1.68 4.63 15.30
CA GLU A 221 -1.68 4.47 16.77
C GLU A 221 -2.85 3.58 17.23
N SER A 222 -4.05 3.83 16.71
CA SER A 222 -5.23 3.02 17.02
C SER A 222 -5.08 1.57 16.54
N LEU A 223 -4.50 1.35 15.35
CA LEU A 223 -4.25 0.00 14.83
C LEU A 223 -3.18 -0.74 15.64
N VAL A 224 -2.13 -0.05 16.06
CA VAL A 224 -1.10 -0.61 16.95
C VAL A 224 -1.72 -1.06 18.27
N ASP A 225 -2.54 -0.23 18.91
CA ASP A 225 -3.22 -0.55 20.15
C ASP A 225 -4.14 -1.77 19.98
N ASN A 226 -5.06 -1.73 19.02
CA ASN A 226 -6.02 -2.80 18.77
C ASN A 226 -5.35 -4.14 18.43
N LEU A 227 -4.35 -4.15 17.54
CA LEU A 227 -3.66 -5.37 17.15
C LEU A 227 -2.76 -5.90 18.27
N SER A 228 -2.14 -5.03 19.08
CA SER A 228 -1.39 -5.46 20.27
C SER A 228 -2.29 -6.19 21.26
N HIS A 229 -3.46 -5.66 21.55
CA HIS A 229 -4.43 -6.32 22.43
C HIS A 229 -4.99 -7.62 21.84
N ALA A 230 -5.11 -7.71 20.52
CA ALA A 230 -5.56 -8.92 19.84
C ALA A 230 -4.54 -10.06 19.87
N PHE A 231 -3.25 -9.76 19.80
CA PHE A 231 -2.23 -10.78 19.53
C PHE A 231 -1.19 -10.98 20.64
N LEU A 232 -0.80 -9.96 21.39
CA LEU A 232 0.19 -10.12 22.45
C LEU A 232 -0.37 -10.87 23.66
N ALA A 233 0.51 -11.55 24.38
CA ALA A 233 0.16 -12.15 25.66
C ALA A 233 -0.09 -11.03 26.69
N THR A 234 -1.09 -11.23 27.58
CA THR A 234 -1.62 -10.21 28.47
C THR A 234 -0.55 -9.50 29.32
N GLN A 235 0.51 -10.20 29.73
CA GLN A 235 1.60 -9.64 30.51
C GLN A 235 2.45 -8.59 29.79
N TYR A 236 2.32 -8.48 28.47
CA TYR A 236 3.08 -7.53 27.63
C TYR A 236 2.20 -6.40 27.08
N LEU A 237 0.91 -6.39 27.42
CA LEU A 237 0.03 -5.32 26.99
C LEU A 237 0.33 -4.01 27.71
N PRO A 238 0.26 -2.86 27.02
CA PRO A 238 0.29 -1.57 27.69
C PRO A 238 -0.89 -1.44 28.65
N PRO A 239 -0.76 -0.65 29.74
CA PRO A 239 -1.91 -0.35 30.58
C PRO A 239 -3.01 0.28 29.72
N ALA A 240 -4.27 -0.18 29.94
CA ALA A 240 -5.41 0.33 29.18
C ALA A 240 -5.46 1.86 29.23
N THR A 241 -5.44 2.52 28.10
CA THR A 241 -5.64 3.96 28.02
C THR A 241 -7.10 4.25 28.36
N PRO A 242 -7.41 5.06 29.40
CA PRO A 242 -8.79 5.34 29.77
C PRO A 242 -9.50 6.05 28.60
N PRO A 243 -10.77 5.69 28.31
CA PRO A 243 -11.55 6.37 27.29
C PRO A 243 -11.65 7.86 27.61
N GLY A 244 -11.12 8.72 26.75
CA GLY A 244 -11.15 10.18 26.91
C GLY A 244 -9.79 10.88 26.91
N ALA A 245 -8.65 10.19 26.88
CA ALA A 245 -7.32 10.83 26.87
C ALA A 245 -6.89 11.40 25.50
N LEU A 246 -7.66 11.18 24.45
CA LEU A 246 -7.38 11.68 23.07
C LEU A 246 -8.05 13.03 22.76
N GLN A 247 -8.58 13.73 23.75
CA GLN A 247 -9.17 15.07 23.57
C GLN A 247 -8.59 16.05 24.59
N THR A 248 -7.39 16.52 24.39
CA THR A 248 -6.93 17.87 24.83
C THR A 248 -5.50 18.09 24.33
N GLU A 249 -5.38 18.62 23.12
CA GLU A 249 -4.41 19.69 22.82
C GLU A 249 -4.83 20.38 21.51
#